data_a1a4ab9ae3f5d64b73198e717d4d15ba
#
_entry.id   a1a4ab9ae3f5d64b73198e717d4d15ba
#
_cell.length_a   1.000
_cell.length_b   1.000
_cell.length_c   1.000
_cell.angle_alpha   90.00
_cell.angle_beta   90.00
_cell.angle_gamma   90.00
#
_symmetry.space_group_name_H-M   'P 1'
#
loop_
_entity.id
_entity.type
_entity.pdbx_description
1 polymer ?
#
loop_
_entity_poly.entity_id
_entity_poly.type
_entity_poly.pdbx_seq_one_letter_code
_entity_poly.pdbx_strand_id
1 'polypeptide(L)'
;MVFEYDPDKSTENKRKHGIDFGDARRLWADAALVEIPARTTDELRWLLIGKIDEKHWSAIITRRGENVRLISVRRSRDEEVVLYESEDI
;
A
#
# COMPACT_ATOMS: atom_id res chain seq x y z
N MET A 1 -6.54 -9.37 -11.12
CA MET A 1 -5.68 -9.34 -9.92
C MET A 1 -6.47 -9.74 -8.70
N VAL A 2 -5.94 -10.64 -7.91
CA VAL A 2 -6.62 -11.11 -6.71
C VAL A 2 -5.89 -10.55 -5.49
N PHE A 3 -6.67 -9.95 -4.58
CA PHE A 3 -6.14 -9.45 -3.32
C PHE A 3 -6.44 -10.45 -2.21
N GLU A 4 -5.49 -10.59 -1.30
CA GLU A 4 -5.72 -11.40 -0.09
C GLU A 4 -5.25 -10.62 1.12
N TYR A 5 -5.84 -10.89 2.26
CA TYR A 5 -5.43 -10.31 3.53
C TYR A 5 -6.19 -11.00 4.67
N ASP A 6 -5.64 -10.84 5.85
CA ASP A 6 -6.26 -11.32 7.08
C ASP A 6 -7.36 -10.34 7.49
N PRO A 7 -8.63 -10.79 7.60
CA PRO A 7 -9.72 -9.87 7.96
C PRO A 7 -9.51 -9.19 9.32
N ASP A 8 -8.92 -9.88 10.28
CA ASP A 8 -8.65 -9.28 11.59
C ASP A 8 -7.63 -8.16 11.48
N LYS A 9 -6.63 -8.33 10.64
CA LYS A 9 -5.63 -7.29 10.41
C LYS A 9 -6.23 -6.11 9.65
N SER A 10 -7.18 -6.37 8.75
CA SER A 10 -7.87 -5.30 8.05
C SER A 10 -8.64 -4.42 9.04
N THR A 11 -9.37 -5.06 9.97
CA THR A 11 -10.11 -4.34 11.01
C THR A 11 -9.16 -3.53 11.90
N GLU A 12 -8.05 -4.14 12.29
CA GLU A 12 -7.07 -3.46 13.13
C GLU A 12 -6.44 -2.29 12.38
N ASN A 13 -6.19 -2.44 11.09
CA ASN A 13 -5.65 -1.35 10.28
C ASN A 13 -6.61 -0.17 10.23
N LYS A 14 -7.91 -0.45 10.12
CA LYS A 14 -8.92 0.61 10.16
C LYS A 14 -8.88 1.35 11.48
N ARG A 15 -8.75 0.61 12.59
CA ARG A 15 -8.69 1.21 13.91
C ARG A 15 -7.46 2.11 14.08
N LYS A 16 -6.31 1.64 13.59
CA LYS A 16 -5.03 2.36 13.79
C LYS A 16 -4.83 3.50 12.80
N HIS A 17 -5.21 3.31 11.57
CA HIS A 17 -4.80 4.20 10.48
C HIS A 17 -5.97 4.81 9.72
N GLY A 18 -7.19 4.42 10.02
CA GLY A 18 -8.37 5.01 9.40
C GLY A 18 -8.77 4.43 8.06
N ILE A 19 -8.12 3.35 7.65
CA ILE A 19 -8.43 2.70 6.37
C ILE A 19 -8.33 1.19 6.56
N ASP A 20 -9.31 0.45 6.04
CA ASP A 20 -9.22 -1.01 6.04
C ASP A 20 -8.60 -1.48 4.71
N PHE A 21 -8.33 -2.78 4.63
CA PHE A 21 -7.67 -3.31 3.44
C PHE A 21 -8.61 -3.38 2.23
N GLY A 22 -9.91 -3.46 2.47
CA GLY A 22 -10.88 -3.41 1.38
C GLY A 22 -10.82 -2.08 0.66
N ASP A 23 -10.81 -0.98 1.42
CA ASP A 23 -10.72 0.35 0.85
C ASP A 23 -9.33 0.61 0.26
N ALA A 24 -8.29 0.03 0.85
CA ALA A 24 -6.93 0.24 0.38
C ALA A 24 -6.71 -0.29 -1.04
N ARG A 25 -7.55 -1.21 -1.51
CA ARG A 25 -7.47 -1.70 -2.88
C ARG A 25 -7.64 -0.57 -3.90
N ARG A 26 -8.24 0.53 -3.49
CA ARG A 26 -8.42 1.70 -4.36
C ARG A 26 -7.09 2.33 -4.79
N LEU A 27 -6.00 2.02 -4.09
CA LEU A 27 -4.67 2.47 -4.51
C LEU A 27 -4.34 2.00 -5.93
N TRP A 28 -4.82 0.83 -6.30
CA TRP A 28 -4.50 0.26 -7.61
C TRP A 28 -5.24 0.94 -8.76
N ALA A 29 -6.18 1.83 -8.45
CA ALA A 29 -6.82 2.66 -9.47
C ALA A 29 -6.03 3.92 -9.77
N ASP A 30 -4.98 4.21 -9.00
CA ASP A 30 -4.15 5.38 -9.21
C ASP A 30 -3.11 5.08 -10.29
N ALA A 31 -3.22 5.79 -11.43
CA ALA A 31 -2.30 5.57 -12.54
C ALA A 31 -0.86 5.97 -12.21
N ALA A 32 -0.67 6.77 -11.18
CA ALA A 32 0.66 7.23 -10.77
C ALA A 32 1.21 6.42 -9.59
N LEU A 33 0.59 5.29 -9.27
CA LEU A 33 1.03 4.44 -8.15
C LEU A 33 2.51 4.10 -8.28
N VAL A 34 3.27 4.37 -7.22
CA VAL A 34 4.70 4.09 -7.16
C VAL A 34 4.91 2.79 -6.40
N GLU A 35 5.76 1.93 -6.92
CA GLU A 35 6.05 0.64 -6.30
C GLU A 35 7.56 0.50 -6.15
N ILE A 36 8.02 0.31 -4.93
CA ILE A 36 9.44 0.16 -4.63
C ILE A 36 9.66 -1.09 -3.77
N PRO A 37 10.77 -1.81 -4.00
CA PRO A 37 11.10 -2.92 -3.12
C PRO A 37 11.33 -2.41 -1.71
N ALA A 38 10.78 -3.11 -0.73
CA ALA A 38 10.96 -2.79 0.68
C ALA A 38 11.98 -3.76 1.27
N ARG A 39 12.74 -3.28 2.25
CA ARG A 39 13.71 -4.13 2.92
C ARG A 39 13.02 -5.19 3.74
N THR A 40 13.53 -6.42 3.65
CA THR A 40 12.97 -7.54 4.40
C THR A 40 14.06 -8.59 4.58
N THR A 41 13.93 -9.42 5.60
CA THR A 41 14.91 -10.47 5.90
C THR A 41 14.44 -11.85 5.47
N ASP A 42 13.14 -12.03 5.22
CA ASP A 42 12.62 -13.37 4.93
C ASP A 42 11.80 -13.45 3.66
N GLU A 43 10.86 -12.54 3.40
CA GLU A 43 10.10 -12.59 2.17
C GLU A 43 10.14 -11.24 1.48
N LEU A 44 10.01 -11.26 0.16
CA LEU A 44 10.02 -10.01 -0.61
C LEU A 44 8.75 -9.21 -0.33
N ARG A 45 8.95 -7.93 -0.04
CA ARG A 45 7.86 -7.00 0.17
C ARG A 45 8.06 -5.77 -0.69
N TRP A 46 6.98 -5.07 -0.94
CA TRP A 46 7.00 -3.82 -1.71
C TRP A 46 6.27 -2.75 -0.94
N LEU A 47 6.76 -1.53 -1.07
CA LEU A 47 6.10 -0.34 -0.58
C LEU A 47 5.40 0.32 -1.76
N LEU A 48 4.10 0.50 -1.67
CA LEU A 48 3.31 1.15 -2.70
C LEU A 48 2.83 2.49 -2.17
N ILE A 49 3.02 3.54 -2.96
CA ILE A 49 2.61 4.90 -2.58
C ILE A 49 1.64 5.40 -3.62
N GLY A 50 0.46 5.81 -3.19
CA GLY A 50 -0.56 6.32 -4.10
C GLY A 50 -1.54 7.21 -3.41
N LYS A 51 -2.53 7.67 -4.17
CA LYS A 51 -3.57 8.56 -3.65
C LYS A 51 -4.92 7.87 -3.64
N ILE A 52 -5.67 8.13 -2.58
CA ILE A 52 -7.10 7.81 -2.48
C ILE A 52 -7.78 9.08 -1.98
N ASP A 53 -8.70 9.63 -2.75
CA ASP A 53 -9.46 10.84 -2.38
C ASP A 53 -8.53 11.96 -1.93
N GLU A 54 -7.52 12.24 -2.74
CA GLU A 54 -6.57 13.35 -2.53
C GLU A 54 -5.61 13.16 -1.36
N LYS A 55 -5.63 12.02 -0.70
CA LYS A 55 -4.71 11.73 0.40
C LYS A 55 -3.71 10.68 -0.04
N HIS A 56 -2.47 10.86 0.38
CA HIS A 56 -1.41 9.89 0.07
C HIS A 56 -1.39 8.77 1.10
N TRP A 57 -1.38 7.55 0.60
CA TRP A 57 -1.33 6.33 1.43
C TRP A 57 -0.19 5.46 0.99
N SER A 58 0.43 4.80 1.96
CA SER A 58 1.53 3.86 1.69
C SER A 58 1.13 2.48 2.17
N ALA A 59 1.24 1.50 1.29
CA ALA A 59 0.87 0.12 1.59
C ALA A 59 2.11 -0.76 1.54
N ILE A 60 2.18 -1.72 2.46
CA ILE A 60 3.18 -2.79 2.42
C ILE A 60 2.47 -4.02 1.93
N ILE A 61 3.00 -4.63 0.90
CA ILE A 61 2.43 -5.85 0.31
C ILE A 61 3.50 -6.90 0.10
N THR A 62 3.05 -8.13 -0.05
CA THR A 62 3.87 -9.19 -0.62
C THR A 62 3.08 -9.82 -1.75
N ARG A 63 3.76 -10.58 -2.61
CA ARG A 63 3.10 -11.26 -3.72
C ARG A 63 3.18 -12.77 -3.52
N ARG A 64 2.07 -13.43 -3.81
CA ARG A 64 1.98 -14.89 -3.74
C ARG A 64 1.45 -15.36 -5.08
N GLY A 65 2.37 -15.78 -5.95
CA GLY A 65 2.00 -16.04 -7.34
C GLY A 65 1.53 -14.75 -7.97
N GLU A 66 0.30 -14.75 -8.49
CA GLU A 66 -0.29 -13.54 -9.07
C GLU A 66 -1.14 -12.76 -8.08
N ASN A 67 -1.25 -13.25 -6.84
CA ASN A 67 -2.06 -12.58 -5.83
C ASN A 67 -1.24 -11.52 -5.12
N VAL A 68 -1.93 -10.46 -4.71
CA VAL A 68 -1.33 -9.39 -3.91
C VAL A 68 -1.85 -9.53 -2.48
N ARG A 69 -0.93 -9.72 -1.53
CA ARG A 69 -1.32 -9.82 -0.13
C ARG A 69 -1.01 -8.50 0.59
N LEU A 70 -2.06 -7.89 1.11
CA LEU A 70 -1.94 -6.64 1.88
C LEU A 70 -1.50 -6.96 3.30
N ILE A 71 -0.49 -6.22 3.77
CA ILE A 71 0.07 -6.44 5.10
C ILE A 71 -0.21 -5.25 6.01
N SER A 72 -0.03 -4.03 5.52
CA SER A 72 -0.34 -2.83 6.29
C SER A 72 -0.54 -1.65 5.35
N VAL A 73 -1.34 -0.67 5.78
CA VAL A 73 -1.59 0.55 5.01
C VAL A 73 -1.65 1.71 5.99
N ARG A 74 -0.94 2.78 5.71
CA ARG A 74 -0.93 3.97 6.55
C ARG A 74 -0.82 5.21 5.69
N ARG A 75 -1.05 6.37 6.29
CA ARG A 75 -0.79 7.62 5.58
C ARG A 75 0.69 7.70 5.26
N SER A 76 0.98 8.26 4.10
CA SER A 76 2.36 8.36 3.63
C SER A 76 3.17 9.35 4.49
N ARG A 77 4.44 9.06 4.65
CA ARG A 77 5.39 9.97 5.30
C ARG A 77 5.83 11.02 4.29
N ASP A 78 6.42 12.10 4.80
CA ASP A 78 6.81 13.20 3.92
C ASP A 78 7.75 12.76 2.80
N GLU A 79 8.73 11.92 3.11
CA GLU A 79 9.67 11.46 2.09
C GLU A 79 9.00 10.53 1.08
N GLU A 80 7.94 9.86 1.47
CA GLU A 80 7.17 9.02 0.54
C GLU A 80 6.34 9.88 -0.40
N VAL A 81 5.76 10.95 0.12
CA VAL A 81 5.03 11.90 -0.73
C VAL A 81 5.97 12.51 -1.76
N VAL A 82 7.19 12.86 -1.35
CA VAL A 82 8.18 13.40 -2.26
C VAL A 82 8.49 12.41 -3.39
N LEU A 83 8.67 11.14 -3.06
CA LEU A 83 8.91 10.11 -4.07
C LEU A 83 7.75 10.02 -5.04
N TYR A 84 6.53 10.04 -4.53
CA TYR A 84 5.33 9.96 -5.36
C TYR A 84 5.21 11.16 -6.30
N GLU A 85 5.47 12.36 -5.77
CA GLU A 85 5.28 13.58 -6.55
C GLU A 85 6.43 13.86 -7.51
N SER A 86 7.55 13.20 -7.38
CA SER A 86 8.72 13.49 -8.21
C SER A 86 8.92 12.48 -9.35
N GLU A 87 7.97 11.63 -9.59
CA GLU A 87 8.14 10.54 -10.57
C GLU A 87 8.07 11.00 -12.01
N ASP A 88 7.75 12.22 -12.26
CA ASP A 88 7.50 12.73 -13.59
C ASP A 88 8.77 13.21 -14.32
N ILE A 89 9.92 13.01 -13.79
CA ILE A 89 11.16 13.43 -14.42
C ILE A 89 11.52 12.66 -15.67
#